data_61abbe51e361f49f9cd2b0df8ff97b6e
#
_entry.id   61abbe51e361f49f9cd2b0df8ff97b6e
#
_cell.length_a   1.000
_cell.length_b   1.000
_cell.length_c   1.000
_cell.angle_alpha   90.00
_cell.angle_beta   90.00
_cell.angle_gamma   90.00
#
_symmetry.space_group_name_H-M   'P 1'
#
loop_
_entity.id
_entity.type
_entity.pdbx_description
1 polymer ?
#
loop_
_entity_poly.entity_id
_entity_poly.type
_entity_poly.pdbx_seq_one_letter_code
_entity_poly.pdbx_strand_id
1 'polypeptide(L)'
;MTQAGPLEHSRDSPRAAPPPLQGRRHVLDLDDFTRREIEEVMQNTTAMMEVLRRDIRKVPVLRGKTIVTLFQEPSTRTRVSFEQAGKILSADVINVSSSGSSSEKGESLYNTALTLQAMNADIIIVRHPHAGSPHFLSRHLSASVINAGDGSHAHPTQTLLDIYTIQSHLGRIEGLKVVIVGDILYSRVARSNLWGLTKMGANVVVCAPPTLMPLDLVNGYRSAEGHPFASIQTEINVERAMQGADVVMALRLQRERQKAGHLPTLREYSRTYGINQKRLELAKPEVLVMHPGPMNEGVEIDPEVAHGVRSVIEEQVTNGVAVRMALLYGLITQPHGAT
;
A
#
# COMPACT_ATOMS: atom_id res chain seq x y z
N MET A 1 -33.84 -17.73 -51.24
CA MET A 1 -34.28 -16.64 -50.35
C MET A 1 -34.29 -17.18 -48.93
N THR A 2 -33.21 -16.97 -48.19
CA THR A 2 -33.03 -17.40 -46.80
C THR A 2 -32.90 -16.13 -45.95
N GLN A 3 -33.92 -15.84 -45.15
CA GLN A 3 -33.92 -14.68 -44.25
C GLN A 3 -32.98 -14.93 -43.08
N ALA A 4 -32.05 -14.02 -42.89
CA ALA A 4 -31.23 -13.94 -41.68
C ALA A 4 -32.05 -13.24 -40.58
N GLY A 5 -32.22 -13.90 -39.44
CA GLY A 5 -32.86 -13.36 -38.25
C GLY A 5 -31.95 -12.32 -37.56
N PRO A 6 -32.53 -11.38 -36.77
CA PRO A 6 -31.76 -10.35 -36.11
C PRO A 6 -30.94 -10.91 -34.94
N LEU A 7 -29.66 -10.50 -34.88
CA LEU A 7 -28.77 -10.74 -33.76
C LEU A 7 -29.34 -10.03 -32.49
N GLU A 8 -29.76 -10.81 -31.53
CA GLU A 8 -30.09 -10.30 -30.18
C GLU A 8 -28.82 -9.77 -29.50
N HIS A 9 -28.74 -8.45 -29.36
CA HIS A 9 -27.79 -7.83 -28.48
C HIS A 9 -28.18 -8.16 -27.03
N SER A 10 -27.42 -9.06 -26.40
CA SER A 10 -27.50 -9.32 -24.97
C SER A 10 -27.21 -8.00 -24.25
N ARG A 11 -28.24 -7.41 -23.65
CA ARG A 11 -28.11 -6.28 -22.73
C ARG A 11 -27.37 -6.80 -21.50
N ASP A 12 -26.11 -6.44 -21.37
CA ASP A 12 -25.35 -6.61 -20.11
C ASP A 12 -26.18 -5.97 -18.97
N SER A 13 -26.68 -6.79 -18.09
CA SER A 13 -27.32 -6.34 -16.84
C SER A 13 -26.27 -5.53 -16.06
N PRO A 14 -26.63 -4.37 -15.49
CA PRO A 14 -25.68 -3.61 -14.68
C PRO A 14 -25.16 -4.51 -13.56
N ARG A 15 -23.85 -4.79 -13.56
CA ARG A 15 -23.21 -5.52 -12.47
C ARG A 15 -23.52 -4.82 -11.16
N ALA A 16 -23.95 -5.58 -10.18
CA ALA A 16 -24.23 -5.07 -8.83
C ALA A 16 -23.00 -4.30 -8.30
N ALA A 17 -23.26 -3.20 -7.59
CA ALA A 17 -22.21 -2.44 -6.92
C ALA A 17 -21.40 -3.36 -5.99
N PRO A 18 -20.08 -3.19 -5.92
CA PRO A 18 -19.24 -4.02 -5.05
C PRO A 18 -19.68 -3.87 -3.58
N PRO A 19 -19.57 -4.94 -2.76
CA PRO A 19 -19.99 -4.90 -1.38
C PRO A 19 -19.14 -3.92 -0.56
N PRO A 20 -19.72 -3.22 0.44
CA PRO A 20 -18.96 -2.37 1.35
C PRO A 20 -18.02 -3.23 2.23
N LEU A 21 -16.96 -2.61 2.76
CA LEU A 21 -16.08 -3.19 3.79
C LEU A 21 -16.88 -3.34 5.09
N GLN A 22 -17.47 -4.52 5.34
CA GLN A 22 -18.45 -4.74 6.42
C GLN A 22 -17.86 -4.43 7.80
N GLY A 23 -18.41 -3.41 8.47
CA GLY A 23 -18.10 -3.06 9.86
C GLY A 23 -16.83 -2.26 10.09
N ARG A 24 -16.00 -1.99 9.06
CA ARG A 24 -14.73 -1.28 9.22
C ARG A 24 -14.89 0.24 9.10
N ARG A 25 -14.61 0.95 10.17
CA ARG A 25 -14.71 2.42 10.20
C ARG A 25 -13.41 3.14 9.78
N HIS A 26 -12.26 2.53 10.00
CA HIS A 26 -10.95 3.12 9.75
C HIS A 26 -10.02 2.15 9.02
N VAL A 27 -9.00 2.68 8.33
CA VAL A 27 -7.90 1.90 7.73
C VAL A 27 -6.59 2.39 8.35
N LEU A 28 -6.16 1.75 9.43
CA LEU A 28 -5.03 2.21 10.24
C LEU A 28 -3.76 1.40 10.00
N ASP A 29 -3.85 0.09 10.00
CA ASP A 29 -2.80 -0.86 9.65
C ASP A 29 -3.45 -2.14 9.08
N LEU A 30 -2.65 -3.16 8.76
CA LEU A 30 -3.12 -4.49 8.33
C LEU A 30 -3.03 -5.55 9.44
N ASP A 31 -2.58 -5.17 10.62
CA ASP A 31 -2.54 -6.04 11.79
C ASP A 31 -3.94 -6.48 12.25
N ASP A 32 -4.93 -5.62 12.06
CA ASP A 32 -6.34 -5.87 12.42
C ASP A 32 -7.23 -6.32 11.25
N PHE A 33 -6.69 -6.38 10.00
CA PHE A 33 -7.44 -6.92 8.87
C PHE A 33 -7.48 -8.44 8.92
N THR A 34 -8.63 -9.00 8.61
CA THR A 34 -8.76 -10.42 8.28
C THR A 34 -8.39 -10.66 6.81
N ARG A 35 -8.05 -11.91 6.47
CA ARG A 35 -7.85 -12.33 5.06
C ARG A 35 -9.06 -11.96 4.19
N ARG A 36 -10.27 -12.20 4.70
CA ARG A 36 -11.52 -11.90 4.00
C ARG A 36 -11.67 -10.42 3.67
N GLU A 37 -11.36 -9.52 4.60
CA GLU A 37 -11.40 -8.07 4.33
C GLU A 37 -10.40 -7.65 3.28
N ILE A 38 -9.20 -8.25 3.27
CA ILE A 38 -8.22 -8.00 2.20
C ILE A 38 -8.79 -8.47 0.85
N GLU A 39 -9.38 -9.67 0.79
CA GLU A 39 -10.00 -10.22 -0.42
C GLU A 39 -11.17 -9.34 -0.91
N GLU A 40 -12.00 -8.80 0.00
CA GLU A 40 -13.07 -7.85 -0.33
C GLU A 40 -12.50 -6.54 -0.93
N VAL A 41 -11.40 -6.02 -0.37
CA VAL A 41 -10.69 -4.87 -0.99
C VAL A 41 -10.19 -5.21 -2.39
N MET A 42 -9.63 -6.40 -2.61
CA MET A 42 -9.14 -6.83 -3.94
C MET A 42 -10.29 -6.91 -4.96
N GLN A 43 -11.44 -7.47 -4.58
CA GLN A 43 -12.62 -7.52 -5.44
C GLN A 43 -13.12 -6.12 -5.80
N ASN A 44 -13.24 -5.24 -4.80
CA ASN A 44 -13.66 -3.86 -5.02
C ASN A 44 -12.66 -3.11 -5.90
N THR A 45 -11.36 -3.37 -5.72
CA THR A 45 -10.30 -2.77 -6.55
C THR A 45 -10.45 -3.16 -8.02
N THR A 46 -10.79 -4.42 -8.31
CA THR A 46 -11.04 -4.89 -9.68
C THR A 46 -12.19 -4.10 -10.33
N ALA A 47 -13.29 -3.85 -9.62
CA ALA A 47 -14.38 -3.01 -10.13
C ALA A 47 -13.94 -1.54 -10.33
N MET A 48 -13.07 -1.00 -9.47
CA MET A 48 -12.54 0.35 -9.63
C MET A 48 -11.54 0.46 -10.80
N MET A 49 -10.80 -0.60 -11.12
CA MET A 49 -9.95 -0.66 -12.31
C MET A 49 -10.78 -0.58 -13.61
N GLU A 50 -11.99 -1.15 -13.64
CA GLU A 50 -12.90 -1.00 -14.78
C GLU A 50 -13.29 0.47 -14.99
N VAL A 51 -13.50 1.23 -13.90
CA VAL A 51 -13.78 2.67 -13.97
C VAL A 51 -12.58 3.45 -14.53
N LEU A 52 -11.35 3.09 -14.09
CA LEU A 52 -10.13 3.75 -14.57
C LEU A 52 -9.84 3.52 -16.07
N ARG A 53 -10.37 2.43 -16.65
CA ARG A 53 -10.20 2.09 -18.07
C ARG A 53 -11.20 2.80 -18.98
N ARG A 54 -12.25 3.45 -18.44
CA ARG A 54 -13.26 4.17 -19.23
C ARG A 54 -12.71 5.48 -19.79
N ASP A 55 -13.27 5.94 -20.90
CA ASP A 55 -12.96 7.27 -21.44
C ASP A 55 -13.35 8.36 -20.43
N ILE A 56 -14.54 8.24 -19.83
CA ILE A 56 -15.01 9.11 -18.75
C ILE A 56 -14.75 8.40 -17.41
N ARG A 57 -13.64 8.77 -16.78
CA ARG A 57 -13.18 8.20 -15.51
C ARG A 57 -13.85 8.91 -14.32
N LYS A 58 -15.18 8.91 -14.27
CA LYS A 58 -15.93 9.55 -13.20
C LYS A 58 -17.22 8.79 -12.89
N VAL A 59 -17.47 8.57 -11.59
CA VAL A 59 -18.69 7.93 -11.08
C VAL A 59 -19.19 8.69 -9.86
N PRO A 60 -20.54 8.91 -9.71
CA PRO A 60 -21.10 9.80 -8.69
C PRO A 60 -21.32 9.12 -7.33
N VAL A 61 -20.57 8.07 -6.99
CA VAL A 61 -20.81 7.24 -5.81
C VAL A 61 -20.51 7.92 -4.47
N LEU A 62 -19.63 8.94 -4.47
CA LEU A 62 -19.31 9.73 -3.27
C LEU A 62 -19.69 11.21 -3.44
N ARG A 63 -20.67 11.51 -4.27
CA ARG A 63 -21.16 12.89 -4.46
C ARG A 63 -21.70 13.47 -3.15
N GLY A 64 -21.25 14.67 -2.78
CA GLY A 64 -21.61 15.34 -1.53
C GLY A 64 -20.87 14.85 -0.29
N LYS A 65 -19.82 14.03 -0.49
CA LYS A 65 -18.89 13.59 0.56
C LYS A 65 -17.61 14.41 0.52
N THR A 66 -17.09 14.76 1.68
CA THR A 66 -15.86 15.54 1.84
C THR A 66 -14.73 14.66 2.34
N ILE A 67 -13.63 14.64 1.58
CA ILE A 67 -12.41 13.91 1.90
C ILE A 67 -11.30 14.93 2.13
N VAL A 68 -10.62 14.84 3.28
CA VAL A 68 -9.50 15.72 3.61
C VAL A 68 -8.21 14.92 3.64
N THR A 69 -7.18 15.37 2.90
CA THR A 69 -5.83 14.83 3.05
C THR A 69 -5.05 15.74 4.00
N LEU A 70 -4.67 15.21 5.16
CA LEU A 70 -3.87 15.89 6.19
C LEU A 70 -2.43 15.34 6.17
N PHE A 71 -1.56 15.97 5.38
CA PHE A 71 -0.20 15.49 5.16
C PHE A 71 0.82 16.40 5.84
N GLN A 72 1.37 15.90 6.95
CA GLN A 72 2.46 16.54 7.70
C GLN A 72 3.86 15.97 7.35
N GLU A 73 3.91 14.92 6.54
CA GLU A 73 5.13 14.39 5.89
C GLU A 73 4.96 14.49 4.36
N PRO A 74 5.95 15.02 3.62
CA PRO A 74 5.85 15.17 2.16
C PRO A 74 5.61 13.83 1.45
N SER A 75 4.68 13.81 0.51
CA SER A 75 4.45 12.68 -0.40
C SER A 75 3.61 13.08 -1.60
N THR A 76 4.23 13.29 -2.74
CA THR A 76 3.52 13.64 -3.98
C THR A 76 2.64 12.49 -4.46
N ARG A 77 3.21 11.28 -4.60
CA ARG A 77 2.46 10.12 -5.11
C ARG A 77 1.23 9.79 -4.28
N THR A 78 1.38 9.62 -2.97
CA THR A 78 0.27 9.22 -2.11
C THR A 78 -0.82 10.27 -2.08
N ARG A 79 -0.45 11.56 -1.96
CA ARG A 79 -1.41 12.68 -1.96
C ARG A 79 -2.19 12.75 -3.26
N VAL A 80 -1.49 12.82 -4.40
CA VAL A 80 -2.11 12.92 -5.73
C VAL A 80 -3.00 11.70 -6.01
N SER A 81 -2.57 10.51 -5.62
CA SER A 81 -3.34 9.28 -5.82
C SER A 81 -4.65 9.28 -5.01
N PHE A 82 -4.65 9.73 -3.76
CA PHE A 82 -5.88 9.89 -2.98
C PHE A 82 -6.78 11.00 -3.52
N GLU A 83 -6.19 12.12 -3.91
CA GLU A 83 -6.92 13.23 -4.53
C GLU A 83 -7.62 12.76 -5.82
N GLN A 84 -6.89 12.07 -6.68
CA GLN A 84 -7.44 11.49 -7.91
C GLN A 84 -8.54 10.48 -7.62
N ALA A 85 -8.33 9.56 -6.66
CA ALA A 85 -9.32 8.57 -6.26
C ALA A 85 -10.63 9.23 -5.80
N GLY A 86 -10.57 10.21 -4.91
CA GLY A 86 -11.73 10.95 -4.44
C GLY A 86 -12.46 11.69 -5.56
N LYS A 87 -11.72 12.40 -6.43
CA LYS A 87 -12.30 13.13 -7.57
C LYS A 87 -12.97 12.22 -8.59
N ILE A 88 -12.43 11.03 -8.86
CA ILE A 88 -13.05 10.04 -9.75
C ILE A 88 -14.38 9.55 -9.16
N LEU A 89 -14.44 9.36 -7.86
CA LEU A 89 -15.67 8.97 -7.14
C LEU A 89 -16.65 10.13 -6.91
N SER A 90 -16.33 11.34 -7.41
CA SER A 90 -17.13 12.57 -7.29
C SER A 90 -17.24 13.13 -5.86
N ALA A 91 -16.27 12.83 -4.99
CA ALA A 91 -16.15 13.50 -3.70
C ALA A 91 -15.48 14.87 -3.84
N ASP A 92 -15.76 15.76 -2.88
CA ASP A 92 -15.01 17.00 -2.68
C ASP A 92 -13.72 16.68 -1.93
N VAL A 93 -12.56 17.01 -2.53
CA VAL A 93 -11.25 16.69 -1.93
C VAL A 93 -10.53 17.96 -1.55
N ILE A 94 -10.19 18.08 -0.27
CA ILE A 94 -9.47 19.21 0.32
C ILE A 94 -8.07 18.74 0.75
N ASN A 95 -7.04 19.42 0.25
CA ASN A 95 -5.66 19.11 0.61
C ASN A 95 -5.15 20.09 1.69
N VAL A 96 -4.71 19.54 2.82
CA VAL A 96 -4.06 20.28 3.90
C VAL A 96 -2.61 19.78 4.04
N SER A 97 -1.66 20.69 3.91
CA SER A 97 -0.22 20.39 4.07
C SER A 97 0.36 21.14 5.27
N SER A 98 1.50 20.68 5.78
CA SER A 98 2.21 21.35 6.89
C SER A 98 2.68 22.76 6.54
N SER A 99 3.14 22.98 5.31
CA SER A 99 3.57 24.31 4.87
C SER A 99 2.39 25.24 4.66
N GLY A 100 2.41 26.40 5.36
CA GLY A 100 1.34 27.39 5.30
C GLY A 100 0.08 27.04 6.10
N SER A 101 0.12 26.01 6.93
CA SER A 101 -0.99 25.63 7.81
C SER A 101 -0.81 26.16 9.24
N SER A 102 -1.87 26.13 10.05
CA SER A 102 -1.85 26.50 11.46
C SER A 102 -0.88 25.66 12.30
N SER A 103 -0.40 24.53 11.80
CA SER A 103 0.67 23.73 12.44
C SER A 103 1.96 24.53 12.62
N GLU A 104 2.28 25.46 11.69
CA GLU A 104 3.43 26.37 11.84
C GLU A 104 3.25 27.38 13.01
N LYS A 105 2.00 27.61 13.42
CA LYS A 105 1.64 28.46 14.56
C LYS A 105 1.55 27.68 15.88
N GLY A 106 1.93 26.40 15.91
CA GLY A 106 1.91 25.55 17.10
C GLY A 106 0.58 24.87 17.39
N GLU A 107 -0.36 24.84 16.42
CA GLU A 107 -1.61 24.07 16.57
C GLU A 107 -1.32 22.57 16.61
N SER A 108 -1.95 21.88 17.57
CA SER A 108 -1.77 20.43 17.70
C SER A 108 -2.47 19.67 16.55
N LEU A 109 -1.95 18.49 16.19
CA LEU A 109 -2.58 17.59 15.22
C LEU A 109 -4.06 17.31 15.58
N TYR A 110 -4.36 17.19 16.88
CA TYR A 110 -5.70 16.94 17.37
C TYR A 110 -6.65 18.10 17.09
N ASN A 111 -6.26 19.32 17.41
CA ASN A 111 -7.09 20.51 17.17
C ASN A 111 -7.33 20.74 15.68
N THR A 112 -6.29 20.56 14.85
CA THR A 112 -6.42 20.62 13.41
C THR A 112 -7.46 19.59 12.91
N ALA A 113 -7.39 18.35 13.39
CA ALA A 113 -8.31 17.29 12.97
C ALA A 113 -9.75 17.54 13.45
N LEU A 114 -9.96 18.07 14.66
CA LEU A 114 -11.29 18.49 15.14
C LEU A 114 -11.88 19.64 14.29
N THR A 115 -11.05 20.59 13.91
CA THR A 115 -11.46 21.70 13.03
C THR A 115 -11.92 21.17 11.68
N LEU A 116 -11.17 20.23 11.08
CA LEU A 116 -11.54 19.62 9.81
C LEU A 116 -12.84 18.80 9.91
N GLN A 117 -13.02 18.09 11.03
CA GLN A 117 -14.28 17.38 11.29
C GLN A 117 -15.47 18.33 11.45
N ALA A 118 -15.29 19.47 12.15
CA ALA A 118 -16.32 20.49 12.29
C ALA A 118 -16.70 21.15 10.94
N MET A 119 -15.82 21.06 9.93
CA MET A 119 -16.07 21.43 8.54
C MET A 119 -16.70 20.30 7.73
N ASN A 120 -17.31 19.29 8.38
CA ASN A 120 -17.98 18.15 7.76
C ASN A 120 -17.09 17.23 6.93
N ALA A 121 -15.82 17.00 7.33
CA ALA A 121 -15.01 15.96 6.73
C ALA A 121 -15.58 14.57 7.05
N ASP A 122 -15.95 13.80 6.03
CA ASP A 122 -16.39 12.40 6.17
C ASP A 122 -15.20 11.45 6.36
N ILE A 123 -14.10 11.71 5.62
CA ILE A 123 -12.84 10.95 5.72
C ILE A 123 -11.67 11.89 5.89
N ILE A 124 -10.78 11.58 6.84
CA ILE A 124 -9.49 12.25 7.01
C ILE A 124 -8.36 11.27 6.71
N ILE A 125 -7.58 11.55 5.67
CA ILE A 125 -6.44 10.77 5.22
C ILE A 125 -5.19 11.38 5.83
N VAL A 126 -4.56 10.64 6.75
CA VAL A 126 -3.46 11.16 7.58
C VAL A 126 -2.12 10.59 7.14
N ARG A 127 -1.15 11.47 6.89
CA ARG A 127 0.26 11.10 6.75
C ARG A 127 1.09 11.93 7.72
N HIS A 128 1.82 11.24 8.61
CA HIS A 128 2.47 11.89 9.74
C HIS A 128 3.88 11.31 9.99
N PRO A 129 4.88 12.12 10.43
CA PRO A 129 6.21 11.61 10.76
C PRO A 129 6.23 10.74 12.03
N HIS A 130 5.26 10.88 12.93
CA HIS A 130 5.20 10.09 14.16
C HIS A 130 4.26 8.89 14.03
N ALA A 131 4.77 7.72 14.42
CA ALA A 131 4.00 6.48 14.51
C ALA A 131 2.81 6.60 15.47
N GLY A 132 1.68 5.96 15.12
CA GLY A 132 0.47 5.96 15.96
C GLY A 132 -0.44 7.18 15.80
N SER A 133 -0.03 8.22 15.05
CA SER A 133 -0.85 9.42 14.87
C SER A 133 -2.24 9.14 14.27
N PRO A 134 -2.41 8.29 13.25
CA PRO A 134 -3.74 7.92 12.74
C PRO A 134 -4.57 7.15 13.77
N HIS A 135 -3.95 6.27 14.57
CA HIS A 135 -4.63 5.54 15.65
C HIS A 135 -5.11 6.49 16.76
N PHE A 136 -4.29 7.49 17.11
CA PHE A 136 -4.70 8.50 18.04
C PHE A 136 -5.93 9.26 17.54
N LEU A 137 -5.92 9.72 16.29
CA LEU A 137 -7.04 10.46 15.71
C LEU A 137 -8.31 9.60 15.59
N SER A 138 -8.19 8.33 15.22
CA SER A 138 -9.36 7.44 15.04
C SER A 138 -10.18 7.24 16.33
N ARG A 139 -9.54 7.37 17.50
CA ARG A 139 -10.20 7.27 18.81
C ARG A 139 -10.96 8.53 19.23
N HIS A 140 -10.71 9.65 18.56
CA HIS A 140 -11.23 10.96 18.97
C HIS A 140 -12.15 11.60 17.91
N LEU A 141 -12.16 11.05 16.69
CA LEU A 141 -12.92 11.60 15.59
C LEU A 141 -14.13 10.74 15.24
N SER A 142 -15.22 11.38 14.84
CA SER A 142 -16.37 10.72 14.20
C SER A 142 -16.14 10.48 12.72
N ALA A 143 -15.27 11.23 12.06
CA ALA A 143 -14.84 10.98 10.69
C ALA A 143 -14.05 9.68 10.56
N SER A 144 -14.13 9.01 9.40
CA SER A 144 -13.27 7.87 9.09
C SER A 144 -11.82 8.30 8.91
N VAL A 145 -10.87 7.51 9.41
CA VAL A 145 -9.42 7.80 9.32
C VAL A 145 -8.74 6.76 8.44
N ILE A 146 -7.96 7.24 7.47
CA ILE A 146 -7.09 6.38 6.65
C ILE A 146 -5.64 6.76 6.90
N ASN A 147 -4.82 5.78 7.26
CA ASN A 147 -3.38 5.92 7.39
C ASN A 147 -2.70 5.93 6.01
N ALA A 148 -2.14 7.06 5.61
CA ALA A 148 -1.35 7.24 4.39
C ALA A 148 0.17 7.15 4.65
N GLY A 149 0.55 6.63 5.79
CA GLY A 149 1.91 6.40 6.27
C GLY A 149 2.24 7.21 7.51
N ASP A 150 2.61 6.52 8.61
CA ASP A 150 2.97 7.11 9.89
C ASP A 150 4.34 6.63 10.38
N GLY A 151 5.30 7.54 10.42
CA GLY A 151 6.67 7.25 10.82
C GLY A 151 7.27 6.03 10.12
N SER A 152 7.84 5.10 10.88
CA SER A 152 8.30 3.77 10.43
C SER A 152 7.28 2.66 10.71
N HIS A 153 6.04 2.99 11.14
CA HIS A 153 5.05 2.05 11.65
C HIS A 153 4.27 1.37 10.52
N ALA A 154 3.39 2.07 9.81
CA ALA A 154 2.49 1.44 8.86
C ALA A 154 2.21 2.25 7.59
N HIS A 155 1.87 1.57 6.51
CA HIS A 155 1.34 2.12 5.26
C HIS A 155 0.37 1.11 4.61
N PRO A 156 -0.81 0.89 5.20
CA PRO A 156 -1.72 -0.19 4.79
C PRO A 156 -2.11 -0.12 3.32
N THR A 157 -2.35 1.08 2.79
CA THR A 157 -2.78 1.24 1.40
C THR A 157 -1.68 0.92 0.39
N GLN A 158 -0.41 0.95 0.79
CA GLN A 158 0.70 0.49 -0.04
C GLN A 158 0.69 -1.04 -0.13
N THR A 159 0.56 -1.74 0.99
CA THR A 159 0.50 -3.20 0.97
C THR A 159 -0.71 -3.72 0.20
N LEU A 160 -1.88 -3.09 0.35
CA LEU A 160 -3.06 -3.48 -0.40
C LEU A 160 -2.86 -3.34 -1.92
N LEU A 161 -2.20 -2.28 -2.39
CA LEU A 161 -1.87 -2.15 -3.81
C LEU A 161 -0.79 -3.14 -4.25
N ASP A 162 0.17 -3.47 -3.37
CA ASP A 162 1.20 -4.47 -3.64
C ASP A 162 0.56 -5.86 -3.81
N ILE A 163 -0.34 -6.26 -2.90
CA ILE A 163 -1.14 -7.50 -2.97
C ILE A 163 -1.97 -7.53 -4.25
N TYR A 164 -2.68 -6.44 -4.57
CA TYR A 164 -3.47 -6.37 -5.80
C TYR A 164 -2.61 -6.54 -7.04
N THR A 165 -1.45 -5.88 -7.09
CA THR A 165 -0.53 -5.98 -8.21
C THR A 165 -0.01 -7.40 -8.39
N ILE A 166 0.41 -8.07 -7.31
CA ILE A 166 0.86 -9.47 -7.37
C ILE A 166 -0.27 -10.37 -7.85
N GLN A 167 -1.46 -10.22 -7.25
CA GLN A 167 -2.62 -11.07 -7.59
C GLN A 167 -3.08 -10.89 -9.03
N SER A 168 -3.02 -9.67 -9.58
CA SER A 168 -3.41 -9.39 -10.97
C SER A 168 -2.49 -10.03 -12.00
N HIS A 169 -1.21 -10.22 -11.67
CA HIS A 169 -0.21 -10.87 -12.54
C HIS A 169 -0.13 -12.39 -12.34
N LEU A 170 -0.11 -12.85 -11.08
CA LEU A 170 0.15 -14.25 -10.74
C LEU A 170 -1.10 -15.04 -10.37
N GLY A 171 -2.27 -14.40 -10.33
CA GLY A 171 -3.58 -15.02 -10.05
C GLY A 171 -3.79 -15.44 -8.60
N ARG A 172 -2.76 -15.41 -7.76
CA ARG A 172 -2.77 -15.85 -6.36
C ARG A 172 -1.74 -15.12 -5.53
N ILE A 173 -1.82 -15.25 -4.22
CA ILE A 173 -0.77 -14.83 -3.25
C ILE A 173 -0.27 -16.04 -2.48
N GLU A 174 -1.18 -16.95 -2.13
CA GLU A 174 -0.88 -18.14 -1.32
C GLU A 174 0.22 -19.00 -1.95
N GLY A 175 1.23 -19.34 -1.14
CA GLY A 175 2.37 -20.16 -1.53
C GLY A 175 3.43 -19.47 -2.39
N LEU A 176 3.23 -18.21 -2.81
CA LEU A 176 4.27 -17.47 -3.54
C LEU A 176 5.45 -17.14 -2.63
N LYS A 177 6.66 -17.26 -3.14
CA LYS A 177 7.87 -16.76 -2.48
C LYS A 177 8.03 -15.27 -2.79
N VAL A 178 7.77 -14.43 -1.80
CA VAL A 178 7.93 -12.97 -1.89
C VAL A 178 9.17 -12.54 -1.13
N VAL A 179 10.14 -11.97 -1.85
CA VAL A 179 11.41 -11.52 -1.27
C VAL A 179 11.39 -10.00 -1.16
N ILE A 180 11.55 -9.48 0.05
CA ILE A 180 11.62 -8.05 0.34
C ILE A 180 13.06 -7.71 0.69
N VAL A 181 13.72 -6.89 -0.14
CA VAL A 181 15.15 -6.57 -0.01
C VAL A 181 15.34 -5.10 0.34
N GLY A 182 16.07 -4.80 1.40
CA GLY A 182 16.48 -3.43 1.69
C GLY A 182 16.40 -3.03 3.15
N ASP A 183 15.96 -1.82 3.43
CA ASP A 183 15.81 -1.29 4.79
C ASP A 183 14.53 -1.84 5.45
N ILE A 184 14.63 -3.00 6.07
CA ILE A 184 13.50 -3.63 6.76
C ILE A 184 13.18 -2.91 8.08
N LEU A 185 14.21 -2.42 8.77
CA LEU A 185 14.08 -1.83 10.12
C LEU A 185 13.27 -0.52 10.14
N TYR A 186 13.52 0.37 9.17
CA TYR A 186 12.90 1.70 9.13
C TYR A 186 11.78 1.81 8.09
N SER A 187 11.49 0.74 7.35
CA SER A 187 10.48 0.75 6.30
C SER A 187 9.10 0.37 6.83
N ARG A 188 8.21 1.36 6.92
CA ARG A 188 6.78 1.12 7.17
C ARG A 188 6.12 0.26 6.09
N VAL A 189 6.65 0.29 4.86
CA VAL A 189 6.13 -0.55 3.76
C VAL A 189 6.49 -2.01 4.01
N ALA A 190 7.75 -2.31 4.41
CA ALA A 190 8.12 -3.67 4.82
C ALA A 190 7.18 -4.15 5.92
N ARG A 191 7.01 -3.38 6.99
CA ARG A 191 6.21 -3.75 8.15
C ARG A 191 4.76 -4.08 7.79
N SER A 192 4.08 -3.24 7.01
CA SER A 192 2.71 -3.53 6.56
C SER A 192 2.64 -4.72 5.60
N ASN A 193 3.66 -4.89 4.72
CA ASN A 193 3.73 -6.06 3.83
C ASN A 193 3.91 -7.38 4.59
N LEU A 194 4.65 -7.38 5.72
CA LEU A 194 4.74 -8.56 6.58
C LEU A 194 3.35 -9.00 7.05
N TRP A 195 2.50 -8.08 7.52
CA TRP A 195 1.12 -8.38 7.91
C TRP A 195 0.26 -8.85 6.73
N GLY A 196 0.21 -8.09 5.67
CA GLY A 196 -0.68 -8.37 4.54
C GLY A 196 -0.33 -9.66 3.81
N LEU A 197 0.94 -9.85 3.47
CA LEU A 197 1.40 -11.01 2.70
C LEU A 197 1.31 -12.31 3.50
N THR A 198 1.65 -12.30 4.80
CA THR A 198 1.52 -13.51 5.64
C THR A 198 0.06 -13.90 5.83
N LYS A 199 -0.85 -12.94 6.05
CA LYS A 199 -2.30 -13.20 6.12
C LYS A 199 -2.85 -13.80 4.82
N MET A 200 -2.29 -13.41 3.68
CA MET A 200 -2.66 -13.96 2.37
C MET A 200 -1.95 -15.29 2.04
N GLY A 201 -1.12 -15.83 2.95
CA GLY A 201 -0.48 -17.12 2.81
C GLY A 201 0.79 -17.12 1.94
N ALA A 202 1.43 -15.98 1.72
CA ALA A 202 2.72 -15.92 1.04
C ALA A 202 3.87 -16.46 1.91
N ASN A 203 4.89 -17.03 1.27
CA ASN A 203 6.17 -17.37 1.89
C ASN A 203 7.08 -16.14 1.83
N VAL A 204 7.07 -15.35 2.89
CA VAL A 204 7.80 -14.07 2.94
C VAL A 204 9.24 -14.30 3.39
N VAL A 205 10.18 -13.78 2.60
CA VAL A 205 11.60 -13.72 2.92
C VAL A 205 12.02 -12.26 2.98
N VAL A 206 12.57 -11.82 4.11
CA VAL A 206 13.18 -10.48 4.22
C VAL A 206 14.68 -10.58 4.14
N CYS A 207 15.29 -9.72 3.32
CA CYS A 207 16.73 -9.69 3.12
C CYS A 207 17.29 -8.28 3.36
N ALA A 208 18.21 -8.15 4.30
CA ALA A 208 18.81 -6.88 4.67
C ALA A 208 20.21 -7.06 5.24
N PRO A 209 21.05 -5.99 5.25
CA PRO A 209 22.21 -5.94 6.13
C PRO A 209 21.80 -6.23 7.60
N PRO A 210 22.62 -6.92 8.39
CA PRO A 210 22.29 -7.21 9.79
C PRO A 210 21.92 -5.96 10.61
N THR A 211 22.50 -4.81 10.30
CA THR A 211 22.21 -3.52 10.94
C THR A 211 20.85 -2.92 10.56
N LEU A 212 20.24 -3.38 9.49
CA LEU A 212 18.90 -2.96 9.00
C LEU A 212 17.85 -4.06 9.12
N MET A 213 18.18 -5.15 9.82
CA MET A 213 17.27 -6.25 10.12
C MET A 213 16.70 -6.07 11.54
N PRO A 214 15.37 -6.05 11.72
CA PRO A 214 14.76 -6.00 13.06
C PRO A 214 15.15 -7.22 13.90
N LEU A 215 15.65 -7.02 15.11
CA LEU A 215 16.08 -8.11 16.01
C LEU A 215 14.93 -9.05 16.36
N ASP A 216 13.71 -8.55 16.48
CA ASP A 216 12.53 -9.34 16.76
C ASP A 216 12.23 -10.36 15.66
N LEU A 217 12.49 -10.04 14.40
CA LEU A 217 12.37 -10.99 13.29
C LEU A 217 13.45 -12.08 13.34
N VAL A 218 14.65 -11.74 13.81
CA VAL A 218 15.75 -12.71 13.91
C VAL A 218 15.56 -13.66 15.09
N ASN A 219 15.16 -13.13 16.25
CA ASN A 219 15.23 -13.84 17.53
C ASN A 219 13.87 -14.15 18.18
N GLY A 220 12.83 -13.36 17.90
CA GLY A 220 11.63 -13.32 18.73
C GLY A 220 10.44 -14.10 18.18
N TYR A 221 10.08 -13.87 16.94
CA TYR A 221 8.79 -14.38 16.44
C TYR A 221 8.80 -15.88 16.10
N ARG A 222 9.95 -16.47 15.82
CA ARG A 222 10.07 -17.92 15.52
C ARG A 222 9.72 -18.82 16.70
N SER A 223 9.87 -18.32 17.93
CA SER A 223 9.55 -19.05 19.16
C SER A 223 8.16 -18.75 19.70
N ALA A 224 7.45 -17.76 19.15
CA ALA A 224 6.10 -17.39 19.55
C ALA A 224 5.07 -18.22 18.74
N GLU A 225 4.64 -19.33 19.32
CA GLU A 225 3.63 -20.21 18.71
C GLU A 225 2.37 -19.42 18.36
N GLY A 226 1.93 -19.49 17.10
CA GLY A 226 0.75 -18.73 16.62
C GLY A 226 0.99 -17.28 16.22
N HIS A 227 2.21 -16.73 16.34
CA HIS A 227 2.48 -15.36 15.87
C HIS A 227 2.52 -15.32 14.33
N PRO A 228 1.82 -14.38 13.66
CA PRO A 228 1.76 -14.31 12.19
C PRO A 228 3.14 -14.22 11.53
N PHE A 229 4.13 -13.64 12.21
CA PHE A 229 5.49 -13.49 11.71
C PHE A 229 6.40 -14.71 11.96
N ALA A 230 5.91 -15.75 12.62
CA ALA A 230 6.70 -16.98 12.86
C ALA A 230 7.12 -17.68 11.55
N SER A 231 6.35 -17.52 10.48
CA SER A 231 6.63 -18.09 9.15
C SER A 231 7.61 -17.24 8.30
N ILE A 232 7.92 -16.01 8.71
CA ILE A 232 8.81 -15.12 7.96
C ILE A 232 10.25 -15.62 8.05
N GLN A 233 10.89 -15.72 6.90
CA GLN A 233 12.30 -16.10 6.81
C GLN A 233 13.17 -14.83 6.74
N THR A 234 14.28 -14.84 7.48
CA THR A 234 15.29 -13.78 7.43
C THR A 234 16.55 -14.30 6.73
N GLU A 235 17.09 -13.51 5.82
CA GLU A 235 18.32 -13.83 5.07
C GLU A 235 19.20 -12.57 4.99
N ILE A 236 20.50 -12.76 5.07
CA ILE A 236 21.49 -11.70 4.91
C ILE A 236 22.25 -11.78 3.58
N ASN A 237 22.11 -12.87 2.85
CA ASN A 237 22.68 -13.08 1.53
C ASN A 237 21.59 -12.93 0.47
N VAL A 238 21.71 -11.88 -0.36
CA VAL A 238 20.70 -11.53 -1.36
C VAL A 238 20.55 -12.61 -2.44
N GLU A 239 21.63 -13.25 -2.84
CA GLU A 239 21.60 -14.32 -3.84
C GLU A 239 20.80 -15.53 -3.34
N ARG A 240 20.98 -15.92 -2.07
CA ARG A 240 20.15 -17.00 -1.46
C ARG A 240 18.68 -16.60 -1.32
N ALA A 241 18.43 -15.35 -0.91
CA ALA A 241 17.08 -14.84 -0.78
C ALA A 241 16.33 -14.94 -2.11
N MET A 242 16.98 -14.52 -3.20
CA MET A 242 16.36 -14.43 -4.53
C MET A 242 16.13 -15.78 -5.22
N GLN A 243 16.84 -16.87 -4.81
CA GLN A 243 16.66 -18.16 -5.45
C GLN A 243 15.19 -18.61 -5.49
N GLY A 244 14.66 -18.80 -6.71
CA GLY A 244 13.30 -19.25 -6.94
C GLY A 244 12.19 -18.30 -6.46
N ALA A 245 12.49 -17.02 -6.29
CA ALA A 245 11.50 -16.00 -5.93
C ALA A 245 10.45 -15.83 -7.03
N ASP A 246 9.18 -15.71 -6.64
CA ASP A 246 8.07 -15.32 -7.51
C ASP A 246 7.95 -13.78 -7.60
N VAL A 247 8.29 -13.10 -6.52
CA VAL A 247 8.22 -11.63 -6.41
C VAL A 247 9.46 -11.13 -5.69
N VAL A 248 10.08 -10.08 -6.23
CA VAL A 248 11.19 -9.35 -5.60
C VAL A 248 10.77 -7.90 -5.42
N MET A 249 10.69 -7.45 -4.18
CA MET A 249 10.38 -6.07 -3.81
C MET A 249 11.64 -5.40 -3.27
N ALA A 250 12.20 -4.45 -4.01
CA ALA A 250 13.28 -3.62 -3.52
C ALA A 250 12.74 -2.45 -2.68
N LEU A 251 13.43 -2.16 -1.58
CA LEU A 251 13.07 -1.05 -0.68
C LEU A 251 14.15 0.02 -0.69
N ARG A 252 13.72 1.27 -0.75
CA ARG A 252 14.61 2.42 -0.58
C ARG A 252 15.22 2.44 0.82
N LEU A 253 16.50 2.82 0.90
CA LEU A 253 17.14 3.13 2.18
C LEU A 253 16.53 4.40 2.78
N GLN A 254 16.01 4.32 4.01
CA GLN A 254 15.34 5.42 4.71
C GLN A 254 16.38 6.29 5.46
N ARG A 255 17.34 6.87 4.72
CA ARG A 255 18.47 7.61 5.30
C ARG A 255 18.05 8.73 6.26
N GLU A 256 16.93 9.37 5.98
CA GLU A 256 16.34 10.42 6.81
C GLU A 256 15.84 9.92 8.17
N ARG A 257 15.68 8.60 8.33
CA ARG A 257 15.26 7.95 9.58
C ARG A 257 16.40 7.20 10.27
N GLN A 258 17.50 6.95 9.55
CA GLN A 258 18.64 6.22 10.08
C GLN A 258 19.51 7.13 10.93
N LYS A 259 19.99 6.61 12.06
CA LYS A 259 21.10 7.19 12.79
C LYS A 259 22.41 6.84 12.07
N ALA A 260 23.47 7.63 12.25
CA ALA A 260 24.78 7.34 11.68
C ALA A 260 25.27 5.93 12.08
N GLY A 261 25.97 5.24 11.18
CA GLY A 261 26.67 3.97 11.47
C GLY A 261 25.96 2.69 11.05
N HIS A 262 24.75 2.75 10.45
CA HIS A 262 24.07 1.54 9.98
C HIS A 262 24.63 0.96 8.69
N LEU A 263 25.23 1.78 7.85
CA LEU A 263 25.85 1.37 6.57
C LEU A 263 27.18 2.07 6.39
N PRO A 264 28.22 1.36 5.92
CA PRO A 264 29.52 1.97 5.63
C PRO A 264 29.42 2.99 4.49
N THR A 265 28.90 2.59 3.34
CA THR A 265 28.68 3.44 2.16
C THR A 265 27.52 2.95 1.31
N LEU A 266 26.92 3.84 0.51
CA LEU A 266 25.90 3.44 -0.48
C LEU A 266 26.49 2.52 -1.57
N ARG A 267 27.74 2.71 -1.94
CA ARG A 267 28.43 1.87 -2.93
C ARG A 267 28.58 0.42 -2.45
N GLU A 268 28.91 0.23 -1.19
CA GLU A 268 28.98 -1.11 -0.60
C GLU A 268 27.59 -1.75 -0.49
N TYR A 269 26.58 -0.98 -0.09
CA TYR A 269 25.21 -1.45 -0.09
C TYR A 269 24.75 -1.89 -1.48
N SER A 270 24.93 -1.06 -2.51
CA SER A 270 24.57 -1.38 -3.89
C SER A 270 25.29 -2.65 -4.37
N ARG A 271 26.58 -2.76 -4.10
CA ARG A 271 27.37 -3.94 -4.46
C ARG A 271 26.87 -5.22 -3.78
N THR A 272 26.39 -5.14 -2.53
CA THR A 272 26.03 -6.31 -1.72
C THR A 272 24.55 -6.65 -1.84
N TYR A 273 23.65 -5.65 -1.87
CA TYR A 273 22.19 -5.82 -1.79
C TYR A 273 21.43 -5.24 -2.99
N GLY A 274 22.06 -4.45 -3.86
CA GLY A 274 21.39 -3.88 -5.04
C GLY A 274 20.86 -4.97 -5.97
N ILE A 275 19.62 -4.81 -6.45
CA ILE A 275 18.98 -5.73 -7.38
C ILE A 275 19.43 -5.40 -8.80
N ASN A 276 20.24 -6.27 -9.39
CA ASN A 276 20.73 -6.18 -10.75
C ASN A 276 20.28 -7.38 -11.58
N GLN A 277 20.49 -7.34 -12.89
CA GLN A 277 20.06 -8.39 -13.82
C GLN A 277 20.59 -9.76 -13.44
N LYS A 278 21.88 -9.87 -13.06
CA LYS A 278 22.52 -11.14 -12.68
C LYS A 278 21.84 -11.79 -11.47
N ARG A 279 21.43 -10.98 -10.47
CA ARG A 279 20.69 -11.46 -9.29
C ARG A 279 19.27 -11.83 -9.64
N LEU A 280 18.65 -11.07 -10.53
CA LEU A 280 17.29 -11.35 -10.99
C LEU A 280 17.17 -12.69 -11.72
N GLU A 281 18.23 -13.16 -12.36
CA GLU A 281 18.30 -14.49 -13.02
C GLU A 281 18.24 -15.67 -12.02
N LEU A 282 18.48 -15.44 -10.73
CA LEU A 282 18.35 -16.46 -9.67
C LEU A 282 16.88 -16.69 -9.28
N ALA A 283 16.01 -15.74 -9.56
CA ALA A 283 14.59 -15.85 -9.35
C ALA A 283 13.91 -16.67 -10.46
N LYS A 284 12.61 -16.88 -10.35
CA LYS A 284 11.88 -17.56 -11.43
C LYS A 284 11.84 -16.71 -12.70
N PRO A 285 11.71 -17.33 -13.89
CA PRO A 285 11.62 -16.59 -15.17
C PRO A 285 10.53 -15.52 -15.18
N GLU A 286 9.39 -15.80 -14.56
CA GLU A 286 8.20 -14.94 -14.47
C GLU A 286 8.22 -14.00 -13.24
N VAL A 287 9.38 -13.82 -12.61
CA VAL A 287 9.49 -13.00 -11.39
C VAL A 287 8.98 -11.57 -11.61
N LEU A 288 8.16 -11.09 -10.67
CA LEU A 288 7.74 -9.70 -10.65
C LEU A 288 8.73 -8.85 -9.86
N VAL A 289 9.13 -7.73 -10.44
CA VAL A 289 9.97 -6.72 -9.77
C VAL A 289 9.09 -5.56 -9.33
N MET A 290 9.13 -5.26 -8.04
CA MET A 290 8.31 -4.26 -7.38
C MET A 290 9.15 -3.25 -6.59
N HIS A 291 8.65 -2.03 -6.43
CA HIS A 291 9.24 -1.00 -5.60
C HIS A 291 8.18 0.02 -5.16
N PRO A 292 8.04 0.34 -3.87
CA PRO A 292 7.01 1.28 -3.40
C PRO A 292 7.30 2.74 -3.80
N GLY A 293 8.51 3.00 -4.28
CA GLY A 293 9.01 4.33 -4.68
C GLY A 293 9.11 5.34 -3.51
N PRO A 294 9.87 6.45 -3.68
CA PRO A 294 10.75 6.73 -4.83
C PRO A 294 11.95 5.78 -4.87
N MET A 295 12.47 5.51 -6.05
CA MET A 295 13.67 4.70 -6.23
C MET A 295 14.94 5.56 -6.15
N ASN A 296 16.02 4.98 -5.62
CA ASN A 296 17.38 5.47 -5.84
C ASN A 296 18.07 4.48 -6.80
N GLU A 297 17.89 4.72 -8.08
CA GLU A 297 18.47 3.90 -9.13
C GLU A 297 20.00 3.83 -9.01
N GLY A 298 20.56 2.64 -9.22
CA GLY A 298 21.98 2.36 -8.98
C GLY A 298 22.36 2.15 -7.49
N VAL A 299 21.39 2.22 -6.57
CA VAL A 299 21.58 1.92 -5.14
C VAL A 299 20.89 0.63 -4.76
N GLU A 300 19.56 0.65 -4.58
CA GLU A 300 18.79 -0.55 -4.22
C GLU A 300 18.33 -1.36 -5.43
N ILE A 301 18.26 -0.74 -6.61
CA ILE A 301 17.84 -1.38 -7.85
C ILE A 301 18.54 -0.73 -9.05
N ASP A 302 19.03 -1.53 -9.98
CA ASP A 302 19.63 -1.03 -11.20
C ASP A 302 18.54 -0.55 -12.19
N PRO A 303 18.80 0.52 -12.98
CA PRO A 303 17.85 1.06 -13.95
C PRO A 303 17.31 0.01 -14.93
N GLU A 304 18.18 -0.89 -15.41
CA GLU A 304 17.79 -1.96 -16.34
C GLU A 304 16.76 -2.94 -15.73
N VAL A 305 16.78 -3.13 -14.42
CA VAL A 305 15.82 -3.96 -13.69
C VAL A 305 14.57 -3.17 -13.38
N ALA A 306 14.73 -1.91 -12.95
CA ALA A 306 13.61 -1.03 -12.58
C ALA A 306 12.68 -0.74 -13.76
N HIS A 307 13.23 -0.63 -14.97
CA HIS A 307 12.50 -0.33 -16.22
C HIS A 307 12.43 -1.55 -17.17
N GLY A 308 12.85 -2.73 -16.69
CA GLY A 308 12.83 -3.96 -17.47
C GLY A 308 11.44 -4.58 -17.60
N VAL A 309 11.30 -5.57 -18.48
CA VAL A 309 10.02 -6.25 -18.80
C VAL A 309 9.36 -6.97 -17.61
N ARG A 310 10.12 -7.27 -16.56
CA ARG A 310 9.62 -7.92 -15.33
C ARG A 310 9.17 -6.91 -14.28
N SER A 311 9.38 -5.62 -14.52
CA SER A 311 9.03 -4.54 -13.59
C SER A 311 7.56 -4.19 -13.72
N VAL A 312 6.88 -4.17 -12.58
CA VAL A 312 5.48 -3.73 -12.46
C VAL A 312 5.36 -2.45 -11.61
N ILE A 313 6.46 -1.71 -11.46
CA ILE A 313 6.57 -0.53 -10.60
C ILE A 313 5.61 0.59 -11.02
N GLU A 314 5.45 0.83 -12.31
CA GLU A 314 4.51 1.84 -12.83
C GLU A 314 3.06 1.39 -12.64
N GLU A 315 2.79 0.08 -12.80
CA GLU A 315 1.46 -0.48 -12.56
C GLU A 315 1.05 -0.35 -11.08
N GLN A 316 1.99 -0.50 -10.14
CA GLN A 316 1.72 -0.27 -8.71
C GLN A 316 1.14 1.15 -8.48
N VAL A 317 1.59 2.15 -9.24
CA VAL A 317 1.07 3.53 -9.12
C VAL A 317 -0.39 3.59 -9.57
N THR A 318 -0.71 3.01 -10.72
CA THR A 318 -2.09 2.95 -11.25
C THR A 318 -3.00 2.12 -10.35
N ASN A 319 -2.55 0.94 -9.93
CA ASN A 319 -3.27 0.06 -9.01
C ASN A 319 -3.52 0.76 -7.66
N GLY A 320 -2.58 1.61 -7.25
CA GLY A 320 -2.73 2.43 -6.05
C GLY A 320 -3.91 3.39 -6.09
N VAL A 321 -4.26 3.95 -7.25
CA VAL A 321 -5.46 4.79 -7.40
C VAL A 321 -6.72 3.93 -7.21
N ALA A 322 -6.79 2.77 -7.87
CA ALA A 322 -7.95 1.87 -7.78
C ALA A 322 -8.17 1.33 -6.36
N VAL A 323 -7.11 0.91 -5.66
CA VAL A 323 -7.18 0.47 -4.26
C VAL A 323 -7.70 1.59 -3.35
N ARG A 324 -7.22 2.82 -3.54
CA ARG A 324 -7.69 3.97 -2.77
C ARG A 324 -9.15 4.30 -3.08
N MET A 325 -9.59 4.17 -4.34
CA MET A 325 -11.01 4.27 -4.68
C MET A 325 -11.85 3.21 -3.96
N ALA A 326 -11.39 1.96 -3.95
CA ALA A 326 -12.07 0.85 -3.27
C ALA A 326 -12.21 1.10 -1.75
N LEU A 327 -11.14 1.60 -1.11
CA LEU A 327 -11.16 1.94 0.32
C LEU A 327 -12.10 3.11 0.63
N LEU A 328 -12.02 4.20 -0.15
CA LEU A 328 -12.91 5.36 0.03
C LEU A 328 -14.37 4.97 -0.13
N TYR A 329 -14.69 4.19 -1.16
CA TYR A 329 -16.01 3.66 -1.39
C TYR A 329 -16.48 2.77 -0.24
N GLY A 330 -15.65 1.79 0.17
CA GLY A 330 -15.97 0.84 1.21
C GLY A 330 -16.25 1.47 2.58
N LEU A 331 -15.52 2.56 2.93
CA LEU A 331 -15.71 3.25 4.21
C LEU A 331 -16.97 4.13 4.27
N ILE A 332 -17.40 4.73 3.15
CA ILE A 332 -18.54 5.66 3.11
C ILE A 332 -19.86 4.94 2.91
N THR A 333 -19.88 3.86 2.15
CA THR A 333 -21.11 3.16 1.79
C THR A 333 -21.64 2.21 2.87
N GLN A 334 -20.95 2.12 4.01
CA GLN A 334 -21.45 1.34 5.13
C GLN A 334 -22.69 2.01 5.75
N PRO A 335 -23.75 1.24 6.10
CA PRO A 335 -24.76 1.74 6.99
C PRO A 335 -24.06 2.05 8.33
N HIS A 336 -23.92 3.33 8.66
CA HIS A 336 -23.55 3.73 10.02
C HIS A 336 -24.66 3.19 10.91
N GLY A 337 -24.36 2.13 11.67
CA GLY A 337 -25.28 1.63 12.68
C GLY A 337 -25.69 2.82 13.55
N ALA A 338 -27.00 3.05 13.65
CA ALA A 338 -27.56 3.97 14.60
C ALA A 338 -27.07 3.52 15.99
N THR A 339 -26.19 4.33 16.59
CA THR A 339 -25.83 4.24 18.01
C THR A 339 -26.96 4.82 18.82
#